data_680a2f90b0c963d964323d99bed83648
#
_entry.id   680a2f90b0c963d964323d99bed83648
#
_cell.length_a   1.000
_cell.length_b   1.000
_cell.length_c   1.000
_cell.angle_alpha   90.00
_cell.angle_beta   90.00
_cell.angle_gamma   90.00
#
_symmetry.space_group_name_H-M   'P 1'
#
loop_
_entity.id
_entity.type
_entity.pdbx_description
1 polymer ?
#
loop_
_entity_poly.entity_id
_entity_poly.type
_entity_poly.pdbx_seq_one_letter_code
_entity_poly.pdbx_strand_id
1 'polypeptide(L)'
;MWRISIHPEWVVAPAGGDPHSLPELLPLLTAIQTSGSIADAARATAMSYRRAWGMLRRFESEFGVPLVIKTRGQGTRLSALAEKLLWADRRVAARLSPTLESLSSELEGELESLLSPARASLRINASHGFAVAALVEALGRADVPVELKYRTSTEAVAALARGECDLAGFHVAEGSFQKVSVEPYLAWLDSRRHVLIHLAHRTQGLFVASGNPKRIGGLGDLARADLRFVNRQVGSGTRVLIDLLLARHRIDPTRIVGYENTEFTHAAVAAYIASGMADVGFGLETAARRFGLDFIALLRERYFFACEAAAVNKPLLRNVVALLRGAELRAVIKALPGYDDQLTGTVIELGQAFGAA
;
A
#
# COMPACT_ATOMS: atom_id res chain seq x y z
N MET A 1 4.79 -0.27 -25.52
CA MET A 1 5.43 -0.18 -24.17
C MET A 1 5.51 -1.58 -23.56
N TRP A 2 6.65 -1.99 -23.04
CA TRP A 2 6.83 -3.23 -22.29
C TRP A 2 6.42 -3.05 -20.83
N ARG A 3 5.85 -4.10 -20.25
CA ARG A 3 5.52 -4.13 -18.82
C ARG A 3 6.38 -5.19 -18.15
N ILE A 4 7.02 -4.81 -17.05
CA ILE A 4 7.83 -5.70 -16.21
C ILE A 4 7.11 -5.91 -14.89
N SER A 5 6.95 -7.16 -14.49
CA SER A 5 6.42 -7.54 -13.18
C SER A 5 7.46 -8.38 -12.45
N ILE A 6 7.86 -7.93 -11.28
CA ILE A 6 8.80 -8.65 -10.42
C ILE A 6 8.00 -9.24 -9.25
N HIS A 7 8.04 -10.56 -9.11
CA HIS A 7 7.36 -11.29 -8.05
C HIS A 7 8.36 -12.00 -7.16
N PRO A 8 8.26 -11.88 -5.82
CA PRO A 8 9.08 -12.67 -4.92
C PRO A 8 8.64 -14.14 -4.96
N GLU A 9 9.58 -15.04 -5.12
CA GLU A 9 9.38 -16.45 -4.87
C GLU A 9 10.14 -16.88 -3.63
N TRP A 10 9.57 -17.79 -2.88
CA TRP A 10 10.22 -18.40 -1.74
C TRP A 10 10.05 -19.91 -1.75
N VAL A 11 11.08 -20.56 -1.27
CA VAL A 11 11.15 -22.02 -1.20
C VAL A 11 11.23 -22.44 0.26
N VAL A 12 10.72 -23.61 0.56
CA VAL A 12 10.88 -24.27 1.86
C VAL A 12 11.75 -25.50 1.68
N ALA A 13 12.66 -25.72 2.63
CA ALA A 13 13.47 -26.92 2.67
C ALA A 13 13.52 -27.44 4.11
N PRO A 14 13.37 -28.75 4.34
CA PRO A 14 13.73 -29.33 5.62
C PRO A 14 15.24 -29.23 5.84
N ALA A 15 15.69 -29.24 7.08
CA ALA A 15 17.12 -29.18 7.38
C ALA A 15 17.85 -30.37 6.71
N GLY A 16 18.74 -30.07 5.75
CA GLY A 16 19.48 -31.06 4.97
C GLY A 16 18.71 -31.75 3.84
N GLY A 17 17.49 -31.28 3.52
CA GLY A 17 16.67 -31.77 2.40
C GLY A 17 16.65 -30.85 1.18
N ASP A 18 16.00 -31.31 0.11
CA ASP A 18 15.87 -30.56 -1.13
C ASP A 18 14.89 -29.37 -0.97
N PRO A 19 15.16 -28.24 -1.65
CA PRO A 19 14.27 -27.09 -1.64
C PRO A 19 13.00 -27.36 -2.46
N HIS A 20 11.85 -26.93 -1.94
CA HIS A 20 10.55 -26.99 -2.59
C HIS A 20 10.00 -25.60 -2.83
N SER A 21 9.74 -25.25 -4.07
CA SER A 21 9.15 -23.99 -4.47
C SER A 21 7.64 -23.98 -4.19
N LEU A 22 7.12 -22.85 -3.66
CA LEU A 22 5.70 -22.68 -3.26
C LEU A 22 4.81 -21.97 -4.29
N PRO A 23 5.28 -21.48 -5.46
CA PRO A 23 4.50 -20.58 -6.31
C PRO A 23 3.17 -21.17 -6.82
N GLU A 24 3.06 -22.49 -6.92
CA GLU A 24 1.80 -23.15 -7.31
C GLU A 24 0.93 -23.52 -6.10
N LEU A 25 1.54 -23.77 -4.93
CA LEU A 25 0.82 -24.14 -3.71
C LEU A 25 0.04 -22.94 -3.14
N LEU A 26 0.65 -21.77 -3.05
CA LEU A 26 0.04 -20.59 -2.42
C LEU A 26 -1.24 -20.12 -3.14
N PRO A 27 -1.28 -20.01 -4.50
CA PRO A 27 -2.52 -19.74 -5.21
C PRO A 27 -3.60 -20.80 -4.99
N LEU A 28 -3.23 -22.08 -4.94
CA LEU A 28 -4.15 -23.16 -4.66
C LEU A 28 -4.77 -23.06 -3.25
N LEU A 29 -3.93 -22.79 -2.23
CA LEU A 29 -4.42 -22.56 -0.86
C LEU A 29 -5.34 -21.33 -0.76
N THR A 30 -5.00 -20.24 -1.46
CA THR A 30 -5.84 -19.04 -1.53
C THR A 30 -7.21 -19.37 -2.15
N ALA A 31 -7.21 -20.11 -3.24
CA ALA A 31 -8.45 -20.52 -3.91
C ALA A 31 -9.30 -21.47 -3.04
N ILE A 32 -8.67 -22.37 -2.27
CA ILE A 32 -9.37 -23.23 -1.28
C ILE A 32 -9.98 -22.36 -0.16
N GLN A 33 -9.25 -21.38 0.35
CA GLN A 33 -9.75 -20.46 1.38
C GLN A 33 -11.02 -19.72 0.92
N THR A 34 -11.05 -19.33 -0.35
CA THR A 34 -12.16 -18.57 -0.94
C THR A 34 -13.36 -19.46 -1.29
N SER A 35 -13.12 -20.64 -1.89
CA SER A 35 -14.19 -21.50 -2.41
C SER A 35 -14.71 -22.55 -1.42
N GLY A 36 -13.92 -22.87 -0.40
CA GLY A 36 -14.23 -23.99 0.49
C GLY A 36 -14.17 -25.38 -0.17
N SER A 37 -13.58 -25.48 -1.39
CA SER A 37 -13.58 -26.68 -2.21
C SER A 37 -12.27 -26.86 -2.98
N ILE A 38 -11.64 -28.04 -2.87
CA ILE A 38 -10.43 -28.34 -3.67
C ILE A 38 -10.77 -28.43 -5.16
N ALA A 39 -11.95 -28.91 -5.53
CA ALA A 39 -12.35 -29.02 -6.94
C ALA A 39 -12.53 -27.62 -7.58
N ASP A 40 -13.19 -26.70 -6.87
CA ASP A 40 -13.37 -25.33 -7.34
C ASP A 40 -12.05 -24.56 -7.36
N ALA A 41 -11.23 -24.73 -6.34
CA ALA A 41 -9.90 -24.17 -6.27
C ALA A 41 -8.99 -24.64 -7.43
N ALA A 42 -9.01 -25.94 -7.74
CA ALA A 42 -8.27 -26.48 -8.87
C ALA A 42 -8.70 -25.82 -10.21
N ARG A 43 -10.01 -25.67 -10.41
CA ARG A 43 -10.56 -24.96 -11.61
C ARG A 43 -10.09 -23.50 -11.64
N ALA A 44 -10.18 -22.79 -10.52
CA ALA A 44 -9.78 -21.39 -10.43
C ALA A 44 -8.28 -21.17 -10.69
N THR A 45 -7.43 -22.17 -10.40
CA THR A 45 -5.99 -22.13 -10.62
C THR A 45 -5.54 -22.83 -11.91
N ALA A 46 -6.47 -23.15 -12.81
CA ALA A 46 -6.21 -23.86 -14.06
C ALA A 46 -5.46 -25.20 -13.87
N MET A 47 -5.70 -25.90 -12.75
CA MET A 47 -5.12 -27.21 -12.45
C MET A 47 -6.18 -28.32 -12.59
N SER A 48 -5.74 -29.55 -12.93
CA SER A 48 -6.59 -30.72 -12.74
C SER A 48 -6.78 -31.02 -11.24
N TYR A 49 -7.94 -31.54 -10.87
CA TYR A 49 -8.18 -31.98 -9.49
C TYR A 49 -7.11 -32.94 -8.97
N ARG A 50 -6.66 -33.89 -9.84
CA ARG A 50 -5.59 -34.84 -9.51
C ARG A 50 -4.27 -34.14 -9.20
N ARG A 51 -3.90 -33.13 -9.97
CA ARG A 51 -2.67 -32.32 -9.72
C ARG A 51 -2.78 -31.53 -8.42
N ALA A 52 -3.89 -30.83 -8.19
CA ALA A 52 -4.12 -30.08 -6.97
C ALA A 52 -4.07 -30.97 -5.72
N TRP A 53 -4.73 -32.13 -5.78
CA TRP A 53 -4.72 -33.11 -4.69
C TRP A 53 -3.34 -33.71 -4.48
N GLY A 54 -2.62 -34.07 -5.54
CA GLY A 54 -1.26 -34.59 -5.46
C GLY A 54 -0.30 -33.58 -4.84
N MET A 55 -0.41 -32.31 -5.21
CA MET A 55 0.38 -31.22 -4.63
C MET A 55 0.12 -31.07 -3.12
N LEU A 56 -1.14 -31.01 -2.69
CA LEU A 56 -1.48 -30.95 -1.26
C LEU A 56 -0.86 -32.12 -0.50
N ARG A 57 -1.02 -33.33 -0.99
CA ARG A 57 -0.48 -34.56 -0.35
C ARG A 57 1.03 -34.55 -0.25
N ARG A 58 1.72 -34.11 -1.32
CA ARG A 58 3.16 -33.96 -1.32
C ARG A 58 3.63 -33.04 -0.21
N PHE A 59 3.10 -31.83 -0.14
CA PHE A 59 3.50 -30.85 0.89
C PHE A 59 3.04 -31.27 2.29
N GLU A 60 1.89 -31.91 2.45
CA GLU A 60 1.47 -32.49 3.73
C GLU A 60 2.46 -33.57 4.22
N SER A 61 2.98 -34.39 3.31
CA SER A 61 4.03 -35.38 3.62
C SER A 61 5.32 -34.72 4.04
N GLU A 62 5.73 -33.64 3.34
CA GLU A 62 6.96 -32.91 3.63
C GLU A 62 6.91 -32.14 4.95
N PHE A 63 5.77 -31.50 5.25
CA PHE A 63 5.57 -30.77 6.52
C PHE A 63 5.22 -31.71 7.70
N GLY A 64 4.81 -32.93 7.45
CA GLY A 64 4.36 -33.87 8.47
C GLY A 64 3.00 -33.51 9.10
N VAL A 65 2.29 -32.52 8.53
CA VAL A 65 1.00 -32.06 9.04
C VAL A 65 0.05 -31.72 7.87
N PRO A 66 -1.27 -31.85 8.05
CA PRO A 66 -2.22 -31.54 6.99
C PRO A 66 -2.23 -30.04 6.67
N LEU A 67 -2.42 -29.71 5.38
CA LEU A 67 -2.66 -28.34 4.89
C LEU A 67 -4.16 -28.04 4.82
N VAL A 68 -4.99 -29.07 4.66
CA VAL A 68 -6.44 -28.91 4.55
C VAL A 68 -7.17 -29.85 5.51
N ILE A 69 -8.29 -29.35 6.02
CA ILE A 69 -9.19 -30.08 6.93
C ILE A 69 -10.53 -30.23 6.22
N LYS A 70 -10.94 -31.49 6.00
CA LYS A 70 -12.25 -31.80 5.42
C LYS A 70 -13.26 -32.04 6.52
N THR A 71 -14.37 -31.31 6.49
CA THR A 71 -15.49 -31.52 7.43
C THR A 71 -16.72 -31.92 6.63
N ARG A 72 -17.30 -33.07 6.97
CA ARG A 72 -18.50 -33.57 6.29
C ARG A 72 -19.61 -32.52 6.32
N GLY A 73 -20.13 -32.14 5.16
CA GLY A 73 -21.19 -31.15 5.02
C GLY A 73 -20.75 -29.68 5.14
N GLN A 74 -19.47 -29.39 5.48
CA GLN A 74 -18.95 -28.02 5.62
C GLN A 74 -17.85 -27.70 4.60
N GLY A 75 -17.50 -28.62 3.72
CA GLY A 75 -16.48 -28.43 2.70
C GLY A 75 -15.05 -28.64 3.20
N THR A 76 -14.12 -27.89 2.61
CA THR A 76 -12.69 -27.96 2.92
C THR A 76 -12.23 -26.63 3.49
N ARG A 77 -11.54 -26.65 4.62
CA ARG A 77 -10.92 -25.49 5.26
C ARG A 77 -9.40 -25.66 5.28
N LEU A 78 -8.69 -24.54 5.36
CA LEU A 78 -7.25 -24.57 5.58
C LEU A 78 -6.91 -24.98 7.01
N SER A 79 -5.78 -25.64 7.18
CA SER A 79 -5.19 -25.85 8.52
C SER A 79 -4.50 -24.57 9.01
N ALA A 80 -4.16 -24.53 10.29
CA ALA A 80 -3.41 -23.43 10.89
C ALA A 80 -2.05 -23.19 10.18
N LEU A 81 -1.37 -24.26 9.72
CA LEU A 81 -0.14 -24.14 8.94
C LEU A 81 -0.40 -23.47 7.59
N ALA A 82 -1.40 -23.93 6.83
CA ALA A 82 -1.73 -23.35 5.52
C ALA A 82 -2.15 -21.89 5.63
N GLU A 83 -2.95 -21.53 6.63
CA GLU A 83 -3.28 -20.14 6.92
C GLU A 83 -2.03 -19.30 7.23
N LYS A 84 -1.09 -19.85 8.01
CA LYS A 84 0.16 -19.18 8.36
C LYS A 84 1.05 -18.94 7.12
N LEU A 85 1.12 -19.92 6.21
CA LEU A 85 1.85 -19.77 4.93
C LEU A 85 1.26 -18.65 4.08
N LEU A 86 -0.06 -18.61 3.92
CA LEU A 86 -0.74 -17.54 3.17
C LEU A 86 -0.53 -16.16 3.79
N TRP A 87 -0.60 -16.06 5.12
CA TRP A 87 -0.35 -14.78 5.79
C TRP A 87 1.11 -14.35 5.67
N ALA A 88 2.05 -15.29 5.73
CA ALA A 88 3.47 -14.99 5.52
C ALA A 88 3.71 -14.47 4.10
N ASP A 89 3.12 -15.11 3.08
CA ASP A 89 3.22 -14.68 1.69
C ASP A 89 2.64 -13.27 1.47
N ARG A 90 1.40 -13.04 1.92
CA ARG A 90 0.74 -11.72 1.83
C ARG A 90 1.56 -10.62 2.52
N ARG A 91 2.18 -10.93 3.66
CA ARG A 91 3.03 -9.97 4.39
C ARG A 91 4.32 -9.67 3.64
N VAL A 92 5.00 -10.70 3.10
CA VAL A 92 6.21 -10.53 2.28
C VAL A 92 5.87 -9.69 1.04
N ALA A 93 4.82 -10.03 0.31
CA ALA A 93 4.35 -9.26 -0.84
C ALA A 93 4.06 -7.79 -0.46
N ALA A 94 3.29 -7.57 0.61
CA ALA A 94 2.94 -6.21 1.06
C ALA A 94 4.16 -5.37 1.51
N ARG A 95 5.20 -6.01 2.04
CA ARG A 95 6.46 -5.33 2.41
C ARG A 95 7.30 -4.96 1.21
N LEU A 96 7.39 -5.84 0.22
CA LEU A 96 8.28 -5.70 -0.92
C LEU A 96 7.66 -4.92 -2.08
N SER A 97 6.33 -4.85 -2.18
CA SER A 97 5.61 -4.26 -3.32
C SER A 97 6.15 -2.88 -3.73
N PRO A 98 6.39 -1.87 -2.86
CA PRO A 98 6.89 -0.59 -3.31
C PRO A 98 8.30 -0.65 -3.93
N THR A 99 9.15 -1.52 -3.39
CA THR A 99 10.51 -1.69 -3.92
C THR A 99 10.47 -2.40 -5.27
N LEU A 100 9.70 -3.48 -5.38
CA LEU A 100 9.58 -4.25 -6.62
C LEU A 100 8.89 -3.43 -7.72
N GLU A 101 7.87 -2.65 -7.39
CA GLU A 101 7.20 -1.73 -8.32
C GLU A 101 8.17 -0.65 -8.82
N SER A 102 9.00 -0.07 -7.94
CA SER A 102 10.02 0.92 -8.33
C SER A 102 11.08 0.30 -9.25
N LEU A 103 11.59 -0.91 -8.93
CA LEU A 103 12.55 -1.62 -9.77
C LEU A 103 11.95 -2.02 -11.13
N SER A 104 10.70 -2.48 -11.15
CA SER A 104 9.98 -2.77 -12.40
C SER A 104 9.89 -1.53 -13.28
N SER A 105 9.50 -0.39 -12.69
CA SER A 105 9.39 0.87 -13.41
C SER A 105 10.75 1.39 -13.92
N GLU A 106 11.82 1.22 -13.16
CA GLU A 106 13.19 1.55 -13.59
C GLU A 106 13.61 0.74 -14.81
N LEU A 107 13.45 -0.60 -14.75
CA LEU A 107 13.75 -1.50 -15.88
C LEU A 107 12.87 -1.21 -17.11
N GLU A 108 11.58 -0.90 -16.92
CA GLU A 108 10.69 -0.47 -18.01
C GLU A 108 11.24 0.80 -18.70
N GLY A 109 11.70 1.79 -17.90
CA GLY A 109 12.30 3.02 -18.39
C GLY A 109 13.60 2.79 -19.17
N GLU A 110 14.48 1.92 -18.67
CA GLU A 110 15.71 1.52 -19.34
C GLU A 110 15.43 0.88 -20.70
N LEU A 111 14.50 -0.09 -20.75
CA LEU A 111 14.10 -0.73 -22.00
C LEU A 111 13.47 0.27 -22.98
N GLU A 112 12.58 1.14 -22.52
CA GLU A 112 11.95 2.13 -23.39
C GLU A 112 12.96 3.12 -23.95
N SER A 113 13.97 3.52 -23.17
CA SER A 113 15.04 4.41 -23.63
C SER A 113 15.89 3.83 -24.76
N LEU A 114 16.07 2.50 -24.77
CA LEU A 114 16.79 1.79 -25.81
C LEU A 114 15.94 1.55 -27.06
N LEU A 115 14.65 1.28 -26.87
CA LEU A 115 13.73 0.90 -27.95
C LEU A 115 13.07 2.14 -28.60
N SER A 116 12.90 3.24 -27.85
CA SER A 116 12.21 4.43 -28.28
C SER A 116 12.87 5.71 -27.73
N PRO A 117 14.12 6.00 -28.08
CA PRO A 117 14.93 7.06 -27.42
C PRO A 117 14.38 8.48 -27.56
N ALA A 118 13.44 8.73 -28.46
CA ALA A 118 12.82 10.05 -28.64
C ALA A 118 11.63 10.32 -27.72
N ARG A 119 11.22 9.36 -26.89
CA ARG A 119 10.00 9.45 -26.06
C ARG A 119 10.34 9.90 -24.65
N ALA A 120 9.86 11.09 -24.27
CA ALA A 120 10.01 11.58 -22.90
C ALA A 120 9.18 10.77 -21.91
N SER A 121 9.79 10.30 -20.83
CA SER A 121 9.08 9.65 -19.73
C SER A 121 8.72 10.64 -18.61
N LEU A 122 7.61 10.38 -17.92
CA LEU A 122 7.18 11.12 -16.75
C LEU A 122 7.85 10.56 -15.50
N ARG A 123 8.70 11.34 -14.85
CA ARG A 123 9.41 10.93 -13.63
C ARG A 123 8.55 11.27 -12.40
N ILE A 124 8.10 10.27 -11.69
CA ILE A 124 7.28 10.42 -10.49
C ILE A 124 8.03 9.90 -9.27
N ASN A 125 8.27 10.75 -8.29
CA ASN A 125 8.68 10.34 -6.96
C ASN A 125 7.50 10.53 -6.00
N ALA A 126 7.11 9.49 -5.27
CA ALA A 126 5.88 9.56 -4.47
C ALA A 126 5.95 8.65 -3.24
N SER A 127 5.23 9.01 -2.18
CA SER A 127 4.95 8.05 -1.12
C SER A 127 3.97 6.99 -1.63
N HIS A 128 4.20 5.73 -1.24
CA HIS A 128 3.36 4.63 -1.68
C HIS A 128 1.89 4.84 -1.27
N GLY A 129 0.97 4.66 -2.22
CA GLY A 129 -0.46 4.86 -1.99
C GLY A 129 -1.34 4.34 -3.11
N PHE A 130 -2.56 3.90 -2.77
CA PHE A 130 -3.49 3.25 -3.69
C PHE A 130 -3.93 4.14 -4.86
N ALA A 131 -4.14 5.46 -4.62
CA ALA A 131 -4.48 6.40 -5.68
C ALA A 131 -3.28 6.71 -6.59
N VAL A 132 -2.03 6.67 -6.07
CA VAL A 132 -0.81 6.78 -6.89
C VAL A 132 -0.71 5.59 -7.84
N ALA A 133 -0.91 4.38 -7.32
CA ALA A 133 -0.92 3.17 -8.15
C ALA A 133 -2.01 3.23 -9.24
N ALA A 134 -3.22 3.70 -8.90
CA ALA A 134 -4.31 3.89 -9.87
C ALA A 134 -3.95 4.91 -10.97
N LEU A 135 -3.28 6.02 -10.62
CA LEU A 135 -2.80 6.99 -11.60
C LEU A 135 -1.75 6.37 -12.53
N VAL A 136 -0.77 5.66 -11.99
CA VAL A 136 0.29 5.02 -12.80
C VAL A 136 -0.30 3.98 -13.77
N GLU A 137 -1.29 3.22 -13.31
CA GLU A 137 -2.02 2.29 -14.18
C GLU A 137 -2.80 3.03 -15.30
N ALA A 138 -3.46 4.13 -14.97
CA ALA A 138 -4.17 4.94 -15.96
C ALA A 138 -3.22 5.57 -16.99
N LEU A 139 -2.05 6.08 -16.55
CA LEU A 139 -0.99 6.58 -17.43
C LEU A 139 -0.48 5.50 -18.38
N GLY A 140 -0.30 4.29 -17.86
CA GLY A 140 0.09 3.15 -18.69
C GLY A 140 -0.96 2.75 -19.73
N ARG A 141 -2.26 2.81 -19.39
CA ARG A 141 -3.34 2.61 -20.39
C ARG A 141 -3.39 3.71 -21.44
N ALA A 142 -3.01 4.94 -21.06
CA ALA A 142 -2.90 6.07 -21.98
C ALA A 142 -1.57 6.12 -22.77
N ASP A 143 -0.77 5.04 -22.68
CA ASP A 143 0.54 4.91 -23.34
C ASP A 143 1.51 6.04 -22.99
N VAL A 144 1.45 6.56 -21.75
CA VAL A 144 2.41 7.54 -21.20
C VAL A 144 3.51 6.77 -20.47
N PRO A 145 4.78 6.88 -20.91
CA PRO A 145 5.90 6.26 -20.19
C PRO A 145 6.09 6.89 -18.82
N VAL A 146 6.20 6.07 -17.78
CA VAL A 146 6.37 6.52 -16.40
C VAL A 146 7.60 5.88 -15.79
N GLU A 147 8.43 6.68 -15.13
CA GLU A 147 9.47 6.23 -14.21
C GLU A 147 9.00 6.55 -12.79
N LEU A 148 8.55 5.53 -12.06
CA LEU A 148 8.04 5.66 -10.70
C LEU A 148 9.09 5.23 -9.69
N LYS A 149 9.38 6.12 -8.72
CA LYS A 149 10.19 5.78 -7.53
C LYS A 149 9.39 6.04 -6.26
N TYR A 150 9.14 4.99 -5.49
CA TYR A 150 8.54 5.17 -4.17
C TYR A 150 9.58 5.62 -3.15
N ARG A 151 9.29 6.75 -2.52
CA ARG A 151 10.14 7.41 -1.49
C ARG A 151 9.27 7.92 -0.36
N THR A 152 9.87 8.40 0.71
CA THR A 152 9.12 9.20 1.70
C THR A 152 8.63 10.49 1.07
N SER A 153 7.56 11.09 1.63
CA SER A 153 7.02 12.36 1.13
C SER A 153 8.07 13.48 1.09
N THR A 154 8.92 13.56 2.11
CA THR A 154 9.98 14.58 2.17
C THR A 154 11.05 14.35 1.10
N GLU A 155 11.49 13.10 0.91
CA GLU A 155 12.45 12.77 -0.15
C GLU A 155 11.89 13.03 -1.55
N ALA A 156 10.58 12.77 -1.78
CA ALA A 156 9.94 13.05 -3.05
C ALA A 156 9.94 14.56 -3.37
N VAL A 157 9.56 15.39 -2.39
CA VAL A 157 9.53 16.84 -2.55
C VAL A 157 10.95 17.41 -2.69
N ALA A 158 11.93 16.90 -1.95
CA ALA A 158 13.32 17.27 -2.09
C ALA A 158 13.88 16.92 -3.49
N ALA A 159 13.50 15.76 -4.05
CA ALA A 159 13.88 15.36 -5.41
C ALA A 159 13.31 16.31 -6.47
N LEU A 160 12.06 16.77 -6.33
CA LEU A 160 11.48 17.79 -7.21
C LEU A 160 12.30 19.09 -7.17
N ALA A 161 12.63 19.57 -5.97
CA ALA A 161 13.41 20.80 -5.80
C ALA A 161 14.79 20.72 -6.47
N ARG A 162 15.38 19.52 -6.58
CA ARG A 162 16.64 19.25 -7.29
C ARG A 162 16.47 18.94 -8.78
N GLY A 163 15.23 18.91 -9.31
CA GLY A 163 14.96 18.58 -10.72
C GLY A 163 15.11 17.09 -11.06
N GLU A 164 15.11 16.22 -10.07
CA GLU A 164 15.25 14.76 -10.24
C GLU A 164 13.94 14.08 -10.66
N CYS A 165 12.79 14.73 -10.51
CA CYS A 165 11.48 14.25 -10.95
C CYS A 165 10.59 15.41 -11.44
N ASP A 166 9.52 15.05 -12.13
CA ASP A 166 8.54 16.00 -12.68
C ASP A 166 7.33 16.15 -11.76
N LEU A 167 7.01 15.08 -10.99
CA LEU A 167 5.95 15.04 -10.00
C LEU A 167 6.47 14.49 -8.67
N ALA A 168 6.22 15.22 -7.59
CA ALA A 168 6.52 14.80 -6.22
C ALA A 168 5.22 14.54 -5.44
N GLY A 169 4.95 13.29 -5.10
CA GLY A 169 3.75 12.88 -4.36
C GLY A 169 3.96 12.93 -2.85
N PHE A 170 3.15 13.70 -2.15
CA PHE A 170 3.19 13.85 -0.70
C PHE A 170 1.80 14.08 -0.09
N HIS A 171 1.69 13.95 1.21
CA HIS A 171 0.41 14.12 1.90
C HIS A 171 0.53 15.05 3.10
N VAL A 172 -0.58 15.72 3.42
CA VAL A 172 -0.70 16.70 4.50
C VAL A 172 -1.98 16.42 5.28
N ALA A 173 -1.88 16.33 6.59
CA ALA A 173 -3.05 16.18 7.47
C ALA A 173 -3.97 17.41 7.38
N GLU A 174 -5.27 17.20 7.53
CA GLU A 174 -6.25 18.27 7.61
C GLU A 174 -6.43 18.80 9.04
N GLY A 175 -7.04 19.96 9.14
CA GLY A 175 -7.40 20.56 10.43
C GLY A 175 -6.19 20.99 11.25
N SER A 176 -6.24 20.73 12.55
CA SER A 176 -5.23 21.24 13.51
C SER A 176 -3.80 20.71 13.30
N PHE A 177 -3.63 19.65 12.56
CA PHE A 177 -2.30 19.08 12.25
C PHE A 177 -1.72 19.57 10.92
N GLN A 178 -2.47 20.36 10.13
CA GLN A 178 -2.04 20.82 8.81
C GLN A 178 -0.69 21.56 8.88
N LYS A 179 -0.57 22.56 9.75
CA LYS A 179 0.65 23.37 9.85
C LYS A 179 1.88 22.53 10.14
N VAL A 180 1.81 21.67 11.13
CA VAL A 180 2.93 20.81 11.54
C VAL A 180 3.27 19.76 10.46
N SER A 181 2.26 19.24 9.75
CA SER A 181 2.49 18.21 8.72
C SER A 181 3.00 18.77 7.40
N VAL A 182 2.80 20.06 7.10
CA VAL A 182 3.31 20.71 5.89
C VAL A 182 4.73 21.26 6.07
N GLU A 183 5.10 21.61 7.28
CA GLU A 183 6.38 22.29 7.61
C GLU A 183 7.63 21.61 7.00
N PRO A 184 7.79 20.27 7.04
CA PRO A 184 8.95 19.62 6.44
C PRO A 184 9.07 19.79 4.92
N TYR A 185 7.97 20.09 4.24
CA TYR A 185 7.95 20.28 2.79
C TYR A 185 8.25 21.71 2.38
N LEU A 186 7.93 22.69 3.24
CA LEU A 186 8.16 24.12 2.96
C LEU A 186 9.65 24.49 2.83
N ALA A 187 10.54 23.67 3.36
CA ALA A 187 11.99 23.82 3.13
C ALA A 187 12.39 23.59 1.67
N TRP A 188 11.57 22.90 0.88
CA TRP A 188 11.84 22.48 -0.49
C TRP A 188 10.88 23.08 -1.51
N LEU A 189 9.67 23.46 -1.09
CA LEU A 189 8.64 24.03 -1.94
C LEU A 189 8.73 25.57 -1.92
N ASP A 190 8.82 26.16 -3.10
CA ASP A 190 8.79 27.59 -3.33
C ASP A 190 7.48 27.97 -4.01
N SER A 191 6.71 28.89 -3.44
CA SER A 191 5.41 29.34 -3.97
C SER A 191 5.49 30.04 -5.34
N ARG A 192 6.66 30.53 -5.74
CA ARG A 192 6.90 31.13 -7.06
C ARG A 192 7.23 30.09 -8.12
N ARG A 193 7.71 28.93 -7.72
CA ARG A 193 8.21 27.89 -8.62
C ARG A 193 7.29 26.69 -8.72
N HIS A 194 6.57 26.37 -7.65
CA HIS A 194 5.82 25.13 -7.55
C HIS A 194 4.32 25.37 -7.41
N VAL A 195 3.55 24.49 -8.03
CA VAL A 195 2.11 24.36 -7.85
C VAL A 195 1.77 22.94 -7.41
N LEU A 196 0.58 22.78 -6.86
CA LEU A 196 0.08 21.49 -6.38
C LEU A 196 -1.06 21.00 -7.27
N ILE A 197 -1.05 19.71 -7.55
CA ILE A 197 -2.16 19.00 -8.18
C ILE A 197 -2.78 18.11 -7.11
N HIS A 198 -4.03 18.34 -6.77
CA HIS A 198 -4.73 17.53 -5.78
C HIS A 198 -5.02 16.14 -6.32
N LEU A 199 -4.59 15.09 -5.64
CA LEU A 199 -4.86 13.71 -6.02
C LEU A 199 -6.14 13.21 -5.36
N ALA A 200 -6.23 13.26 -4.02
CA ALA A 200 -7.39 12.81 -3.28
C ALA A 200 -7.35 13.27 -1.82
N HIS A 201 -8.51 13.33 -1.17
CA HIS A 201 -8.58 13.20 0.28
C HIS A 201 -8.59 11.73 0.65
N ARG A 202 -8.06 11.39 1.81
CA ARG A 202 -8.07 10.02 2.33
C ARG A 202 -8.14 9.99 3.86
N THR A 203 -8.70 8.92 4.41
CA THR A 203 -8.92 8.76 5.83
C THR A 203 -7.88 7.84 6.44
N GLN A 204 -7.25 8.28 7.54
CA GLN A 204 -6.39 7.47 8.39
C GLN A 204 -7.07 7.14 9.72
N GLY A 205 -6.77 5.98 10.27
CA GLY A 205 -7.37 5.51 11.51
C GLY A 205 -6.74 4.20 12.00
N LEU A 206 -7.36 3.63 13.03
CA LEU A 206 -6.90 2.37 13.60
C LEU A 206 -7.47 1.19 12.81
N PHE A 207 -6.61 0.22 12.55
CA PHE A 207 -6.97 -1.10 12.04
C PHE A 207 -7.17 -2.03 13.22
N VAL A 208 -8.26 -2.78 13.23
CA VAL A 208 -8.55 -3.78 14.25
C VAL A 208 -9.06 -5.06 13.60
N ALA A 209 -8.89 -6.19 14.23
CA ALA A 209 -9.39 -7.46 13.73
C ALA A 209 -10.92 -7.40 13.49
N SER A 210 -11.41 -8.15 12.50
CA SER A 210 -12.84 -8.20 12.17
C SER A 210 -13.71 -8.51 13.39
N GLY A 211 -14.80 -7.76 13.56
CA GLY A 211 -15.67 -7.82 14.72
C GLY A 211 -15.10 -7.15 15.97
N ASN A 212 -13.91 -6.55 15.89
CA ASN A 212 -13.25 -5.83 16.99
C ASN A 212 -13.28 -6.60 18.33
N PRO A 213 -12.73 -7.83 18.40
CA PRO A 213 -12.86 -8.70 19.60
C PRO A 213 -12.23 -8.10 20.85
N LYS A 214 -11.26 -7.20 20.68
CA LYS A 214 -10.59 -6.47 21.78
C LYS A 214 -11.34 -5.21 22.22
N ARG A 215 -12.46 -4.88 21.57
CA ARG A 215 -13.31 -3.70 21.87
C ARG A 215 -12.50 -2.40 21.95
N ILE A 216 -11.67 -2.18 20.93
CA ILE A 216 -10.86 -0.97 20.80
C ILE A 216 -11.79 0.17 20.34
N GLY A 217 -11.92 1.24 21.11
CA GLY A 217 -12.77 2.39 20.80
C GLY A 217 -12.00 3.59 20.24
N GLY A 218 -10.67 3.65 20.44
CA GLY A 218 -9.87 4.78 19.99
C GLY A 218 -8.45 4.77 20.51
N LEU A 219 -7.78 5.93 20.39
CA LEU A 219 -6.37 6.09 20.75
C LEU A 219 -6.06 5.76 22.22
N GLY A 220 -7.00 6.07 23.14
CA GLY A 220 -6.80 5.81 24.57
C GLY A 220 -6.57 4.34 24.91
N ASP A 221 -7.11 3.42 24.09
CA ASP A 221 -6.96 2.00 24.29
C ASP A 221 -5.55 1.49 23.96
N LEU A 222 -4.77 2.22 23.17
CA LEU A 222 -3.43 1.78 22.75
C LEU A 222 -2.48 1.55 23.93
N ALA A 223 -2.70 2.22 25.06
CA ALA A 223 -1.91 2.04 26.28
C ALA A 223 -2.32 0.82 27.14
N ARG A 224 -3.29 0.02 26.70
CA ARG A 224 -3.71 -1.20 27.38
C ARG A 224 -2.65 -2.29 27.21
N ALA A 225 -2.26 -2.93 28.31
CA ALA A 225 -1.22 -3.97 28.32
C ALA A 225 -1.60 -5.26 27.58
N ASP A 226 -2.91 -5.50 27.34
CA ASP A 226 -3.41 -6.66 26.61
C ASP A 226 -3.48 -6.46 25.09
N LEU A 227 -3.06 -5.28 24.57
CA LEU A 227 -3.05 -4.95 23.15
C LEU A 227 -1.63 -4.92 22.61
N ARG A 228 -1.44 -5.54 21.46
CA ARG A 228 -0.18 -5.48 20.69
C ARG A 228 -0.38 -4.54 19.50
N PHE A 229 0.39 -3.47 19.47
CA PHE A 229 0.39 -2.48 18.40
C PHE A 229 1.45 -2.83 17.34
N VAL A 230 1.17 -2.53 16.07
CA VAL A 230 2.13 -2.49 14.99
C VAL A 230 2.11 -1.12 14.33
N ASN A 231 3.29 -0.51 14.22
CA ASN A 231 3.48 0.85 13.73
C ASN A 231 3.97 0.89 12.29
N ARG A 232 4.05 2.09 11.75
CA ARG A 232 4.79 2.39 10.52
C ARG A 232 6.24 2.71 10.86
N GLN A 233 7.14 2.47 9.89
CA GLN A 233 8.55 2.82 10.02
C GLN A 233 8.76 4.29 10.38
N VAL A 234 9.80 4.57 11.12
CA VAL A 234 10.25 5.93 11.45
C VAL A 234 10.52 6.70 10.14
N GLY A 235 10.16 7.97 10.10
CA GLY A 235 10.30 8.84 8.93
C GLY A 235 9.13 8.75 7.94
N SER A 236 8.19 7.79 8.08
CA SER A 236 6.96 7.83 7.28
C SER A 236 5.99 8.90 7.81
N GLY A 237 5.29 9.61 6.91
CA GLY A 237 4.32 10.62 7.33
C GLY A 237 3.20 10.04 8.21
N THR A 238 2.81 8.78 8.01
CA THR A 238 1.84 8.09 8.87
C THR A 238 2.38 7.88 10.29
N ARG A 239 3.70 7.59 10.45
CA ARG A 239 4.33 7.51 11.78
C ARG A 239 4.32 8.88 12.45
N VAL A 240 4.67 9.93 11.74
CA VAL A 240 4.60 11.31 12.27
C VAL A 240 3.17 11.64 12.72
N LEU A 241 2.15 11.25 11.96
CA LEU A 241 0.77 11.53 12.33
C LEU A 241 0.31 10.78 13.59
N ILE A 242 0.64 9.51 13.74
CA ILE A 242 0.29 8.78 14.98
C ILE A 242 1.03 9.37 16.18
N ASP A 243 2.28 9.75 16.03
CA ASP A 243 3.07 10.37 17.10
C ASP A 243 2.45 11.71 17.54
N LEU A 244 2.01 12.54 16.58
CA LEU A 244 1.27 13.79 16.86
C LEU A 244 -0.08 13.55 17.56
N LEU A 245 -0.82 12.51 17.14
CA LEU A 245 -2.08 12.12 17.77
C LEU A 245 -1.85 11.67 19.22
N LEU A 246 -0.85 10.83 19.47
CA LEU A 246 -0.50 10.37 20.82
C LEU A 246 -0.10 11.54 21.72
N ALA A 247 0.76 12.43 21.23
CA ALA A 247 1.18 13.63 21.96
C ALA A 247 -0.02 14.54 22.32
N ARG A 248 -0.93 14.79 21.38
CA ARG A 248 -2.15 15.57 21.59
C ARG A 248 -3.05 14.98 22.66
N HIS A 249 -3.17 13.65 22.68
CA HIS A 249 -3.98 12.92 23.66
C HIS A 249 -3.22 12.59 24.94
N ARG A 250 -1.96 13.05 25.09
CA ARG A 250 -1.10 12.81 26.25
C ARG A 250 -0.91 11.31 26.54
N ILE A 251 -0.81 10.51 25.48
CA ILE A 251 -0.53 9.08 25.57
C ILE A 251 0.98 8.89 25.42
N ASP A 252 1.59 8.28 26.43
CA ASP A 252 3.01 7.98 26.42
C ASP A 252 3.27 6.76 25.51
N PRO A 253 4.06 6.90 24.42
CA PRO A 253 4.38 5.80 23.52
C PRO A 253 5.07 4.61 24.19
N THR A 254 5.80 4.84 25.29
CA THR A 254 6.50 3.77 26.03
C THR A 254 5.53 2.79 26.70
N ARG A 255 4.28 3.20 26.90
CA ARG A 255 3.22 2.34 27.45
C ARG A 255 2.53 1.47 26.39
N ILE A 256 2.82 1.68 25.11
CA ILE A 256 2.19 0.96 24.00
C ILE A 256 3.01 -0.29 23.68
N VAL A 257 2.47 -1.46 23.98
CA VAL A 257 3.14 -2.73 23.68
C VAL A 257 3.27 -2.91 22.17
N GLY A 258 4.49 -3.03 21.66
CA GLY A 258 4.77 -3.19 20.23
C GLY A 258 4.89 -1.87 19.46
N TYR A 259 4.99 -0.72 20.11
CA TYR A 259 5.18 0.59 19.45
C TYR A 259 6.39 0.62 18.51
N GLU A 260 7.46 -0.11 18.82
CA GLU A 260 8.66 -0.22 18.00
C GLU A 260 8.60 -1.35 16.95
N ASN A 261 7.54 -2.16 16.95
CA ASN A 261 7.29 -3.12 15.88
C ASN A 261 6.80 -2.36 14.65
N THR A 262 7.58 -2.33 13.59
CA THR A 262 7.30 -1.47 12.44
C THR A 262 7.13 -2.24 11.13
N GLU A 263 6.27 -1.70 10.28
CA GLU A 263 6.04 -2.18 8.90
C GLU A 263 6.15 -1.03 7.88
N PHE A 264 6.60 -1.39 6.65
CA PHE A 264 6.94 -0.41 5.61
C PHE A 264 5.72 0.16 4.87
N THR A 265 4.60 -0.57 4.79
CA THR A 265 3.41 -0.15 4.04
C THR A 265 2.16 -0.26 4.90
N HIS A 266 1.08 0.44 4.50
CA HIS A 266 -0.24 0.27 5.13
C HIS A 266 -0.75 -1.16 4.97
N ALA A 267 -0.48 -1.78 3.81
CA ALA A 267 -0.85 -3.17 3.53
C ALA A 267 -0.10 -4.16 4.44
N ALA A 268 1.19 -3.91 4.72
CA ALA A 268 1.98 -4.75 5.62
C ALA A 268 1.49 -4.65 7.08
N VAL A 269 1.13 -3.43 7.55
CA VAL A 269 0.46 -3.24 8.86
C VAL A 269 -0.84 -4.05 8.92
N ALA A 270 -1.68 -3.94 7.88
CA ALA A 270 -2.94 -4.68 7.82
C ALA A 270 -2.72 -6.21 7.79
N ALA A 271 -1.77 -6.70 7.00
CA ALA A 271 -1.40 -8.12 6.96
C ALA A 271 -0.90 -8.63 8.31
N TYR A 272 -0.14 -7.80 9.04
CA TYR A 272 0.37 -8.15 10.37
C TYR A 272 -0.75 -8.36 11.39
N ILE A 273 -1.80 -7.51 11.35
CA ILE A 273 -2.97 -7.65 12.21
C ILE A 273 -3.84 -8.82 11.78
N ALA A 274 -4.13 -8.94 10.49
CA ALA A 274 -4.95 -10.02 9.96
C ALA A 274 -4.36 -11.42 10.23
N SER A 275 -3.01 -11.52 10.35
CA SER A 275 -2.32 -12.75 10.74
C SER A 275 -2.31 -13.03 12.26
N GLY A 276 -2.94 -12.15 13.07
CA GLY A 276 -2.96 -12.27 14.52
C GLY A 276 -1.63 -11.97 15.23
N MET A 277 -0.67 -11.35 14.53
CA MET A 277 0.63 -10.98 15.13
C MET A 277 0.55 -9.67 15.92
N ALA A 278 -0.41 -8.79 15.62
CA ALA A 278 -0.80 -7.64 16.42
C ALA A 278 -2.33 -7.56 16.51
N ASP A 279 -2.81 -6.71 17.40
CA ASP A 279 -4.24 -6.51 17.65
C ASP A 279 -4.73 -5.20 17.05
N VAL A 280 -3.83 -4.22 16.89
CA VAL A 280 -4.13 -2.88 16.39
C VAL A 280 -2.94 -2.28 15.65
N GLY A 281 -3.21 -1.42 14.66
CA GLY A 281 -2.23 -0.62 13.95
C GLY A 281 -2.87 0.64 13.40
N PHE A 282 -2.08 1.52 12.76
CA PHE A 282 -2.55 2.79 12.25
C PHE A 282 -2.22 2.96 10.76
N GLY A 283 -3.19 3.43 9.97
CA GLY A 283 -3.00 3.67 8.55
C GLY A 283 -4.28 4.00 7.76
N LEU A 284 -4.26 3.76 6.45
CA LEU A 284 -5.33 4.09 5.50
C LEU A 284 -6.46 3.05 5.52
N GLU A 285 -7.71 3.49 5.52
CA GLU A 285 -8.90 2.63 5.50
C GLU A 285 -8.87 1.57 4.40
N THR A 286 -8.44 1.94 3.18
CA THR A 286 -8.31 0.99 2.06
C THR A 286 -7.50 -0.24 2.42
N ALA A 287 -6.40 -0.08 3.16
CA ALA A 287 -5.57 -1.21 3.57
C ALA A 287 -6.32 -2.11 4.55
N ALA A 288 -6.98 -1.53 5.56
CA ALA A 288 -7.79 -2.31 6.50
C ALA A 288 -8.84 -3.16 5.76
N ARG A 289 -9.64 -2.53 4.89
CA ARG A 289 -10.71 -3.21 4.14
C ARG A 289 -10.20 -4.31 3.22
N ARG A 290 -9.06 -4.10 2.55
CA ARG A 290 -8.45 -5.13 1.67
C ARG A 290 -8.03 -6.39 2.43
N PHE A 291 -7.74 -6.28 3.71
CA PHE A 291 -7.36 -7.41 4.56
C PHE A 291 -8.50 -7.88 5.48
N GLY A 292 -9.75 -7.44 5.22
CA GLY A 292 -10.93 -7.86 5.99
C GLY A 292 -10.93 -7.37 7.44
N LEU A 293 -10.22 -6.28 7.73
CA LEU A 293 -10.16 -5.67 9.05
C LEU A 293 -11.26 -4.62 9.24
N ASP A 294 -11.65 -4.39 10.47
CA ASP A 294 -12.44 -3.23 10.84
C ASP A 294 -11.57 -1.99 10.98
N PHE A 295 -12.20 -0.82 10.85
CA PHE A 295 -11.50 0.45 10.80
C PHE A 295 -12.19 1.50 11.69
N ILE A 296 -11.38 2.21 12.48
CA ILE A 296 -11.83 3.31 13.34
C ILE A 296 -11.19 4.60 12.81
N ALA A 297 -11.97 5.43 12.13
CA ALA A 297 -11.51 6.68 11.54
C ALA A 297 -11.03 7.68 12.61
N LEU A 298 -9.88 8.31 12.39
CA LEU A 298 -9.30 9.28 13.32
C LEU A 298 -9.06 10.66 12.70
N LEU A 299 -8.57 10.72 11.46
CA LEU A 299 -8.28 11.98 10.79
C LEU A 299 -8.37 11.84 9.26
N ARG A 300 -8.48 12.98 8.59
CA ARG A 300 -8.35 13.09 7.13
C ARG A 300 -7.04 13.74 6.76
N GLU A 301 -6.53 13.40 5.57
CA GLU A 301 -5.37 14.04 4.95
C GLU A 301 -5.63 14.27 3.46
N ARG A 302 -4.93 15.24 2.89
CA ARG A 302 -4.91 15.51 1.45
C ARG A 302 -3.63 14.96 0.86
N TYR A 303 -3.74 14.31 -0.29
CA TYR A 303 -2.61 13.90 -1.08
C TYR A 303 -2.44 14.81 -2.28
N PHE A 304 -1.23 15.30 -2.49
CA PHE A 304 -0.87 16.19 -3.59
C PHE A 304 0.28 15.64 -4.41
N PHE A 305 0.32 16.04 -5.67
CA PHE A 305 1.55 16.09 -6.42
C PHE A 305 2.01 17.55 -6.52
N ALA A 306 3.26 17.84 -6.13
CA ALA A 306 3.92 19.08 -6.47
C ALA A 306 4.60 18.94 -7.83
N CYS A 307 4.61 20.02 -8.62
CA CYS A 307 5.35 20.15 -9.86
C CYS A 307 5.79 21.61 -10.08
N GLU A 308 6.70 21.83 -11.04
CA GLU A 308 7.05 23.17 -11.44
C GLU A 308 5.86 23.88 -12.12
N ALA A 309 5.56 25.12 -11.71
CA ALA A 309 4.48 25.93 -12.26
C ALA A 309 4.65 26.15 -13.78
N ALA A 310 5.88 26.36 -14.25
CA ALA A 310 6.19 26.50 -15.67
C ALA A 310 5.98 25.21 -16.49
N ALA A 311 5.90 24.05 -15.83
CA ALA A 311 5.76 22.75 -16.48
C ALA A 311 4.31 22.24 -16.50
N VAL A 312 3.42 22.74 -15.63
CA VAL A 312 2.05 22.20 -15.47
C VAL A 312 1.23 22.25 -16.77
N ASN A 313 1.49 23.24 -17.64
CA ASN A 313 0.82 23.40 -18.91
C ASN A 313 1.54 22.73 -20.10
N LYS A 314 2.72 22.14 -19.88
CA LYS A 314 3.42 21.39 -20.92
C LYS A 314 2.66 20.08 -21.24
N PRO A 315 2.77 19.52 -22.45
CA PRO A 315 1.94 18.41 -22.89
C PRO A 315 1.90 17.25 -21.92
N LEU A 316 3.04 16.84 -21.34
CA LEU A 316 3.15 15.70 -20.44
C LEU A 316 2.32 15.91 -19.16
N LEU A 317 2.52 17.00 -18.42
CA LEU A 317 1.79 17.26 -17.18
C LEU A 317 0.33 17.66 -17.43
N ARG A 318 0.05 18.34 -18.55
CA ARG A 318 -1.32 18.62 -18.97
C ARG A 318 -2.11 17.32 -19.17
N ASN A 319 -1.52 16.27 -19.75
CA ASN A 319 -2.15 14.97 -19.89
C ASN A 319 -2.41 14.31 -18.52
N VAL A 320 -1.48 14.41 -17.57
CA VAL A 320 -1.67 13.94 -16.19
C VAL A 320 -2.89 14.62 -15.55
N VAL A 321 -2.96 15.96 -15.63
CA VAL A 321 -4.08 16.72 -15.07
C VAL A 321 -5.40 16.35 -15.76
N ALA A 322 -5.40 16.15 -17.07
CA ALA A 322 -6.57 15.71 -17.81
C ALA A 322 -7.04 14.32 -17.38
N LEU A 323 -6.13 13.37 -17.21
CA LEU A 323 -6.44 12.02 -16.69
C LEU A 323 -7.01 12.08 -15.26
N LEU A 324 -6.41 12.87 -14.38
CA LEU A 324 -6.90 13.06 -13.01
C LEU A 324 -8.32 13.65 -12.97
N ARG A 325 -8.66 14.55 -13.91
CA ARG A 325 -10.01 15.13 -14.05
C ARG A 325 -11.00 14.18 -14.73
N GLY A 326 -10.49 13.16 -15.41
CA GLY A 326 -11.30 12.19 -16.15
C GLY A 326 -12.22 11.38 -15.25
N ALA A 327 -13.45 11.12 -15.71
CA ALA A 327 -14.46 10.40 -14.94
C ALA A 327 -14.01 8.97 -14.56
N GLU A 328 -13.26 8.30 -15.43
CA GLU A 328 -12.77 6.94 -15.20
C GLU A 328 -11.84 6.86 -13.98
N LEU A 329 -10.79 7.67 -13.94
CA LEU A 329 -9.84 7.64 -12.83
C LEU A 329 -10.46 8.14 -11.52
N ARG A 330 -11.31 9.17 -11.60
CA ARG A 330 -12.08 9.65 -10.44
C ARG A 330 -12.97 8.55 -9.87
N ALA A 331 -13.66 7.79 -10.72
CA ALA A 331 -14.47 6.65 -10.29
C ALA A 331 -13.63 5.58 -9.58
N VAL A 332 -12.43 5.26 -10.11
CA VAL A 332 -11.48 4.34 -9.46
C VAL A 332 -11.06 4.86 -8.09
N ILE A 333 -10.69 6.14 -7.98
CA ILE A 333 -10.27 6.74 -6.68
C ILE A 333 -11.44 6.72 -5.69
N LYS A 334 -12.66 7.11 -6.12
CA LYS A 334 -13.86 7.12 -5.30
C LYS A 334 -14.25 5.72 -4.79
N ALA A 335 -13.96 4.68 -5.56
CA ALA A 335 -14.20 3.29 -5.16
C ALA A 335 -13.23 2.78 -4.09
N LEU A 336 -12.12 3.49 -3.81
CA LEU A 336 -11.20 3.13 -2.74
C LEU A 336 -11.81 3.50 -1.37
N PRO A 337 -11.96 2.55 -0.45
CA PRO A 337 -12.49 2.86 0.88
C PRO A 337 -11.70 3.98 1.58
N GLY A 338 -12.40 4.97 2.11
CA GLY A 338 -11.79 6.11 2.79
C GLY A 338 -11.19 7.18 1.89
N TYR A 339 -11.39 7.09 0.56
CA TYR A 339 -10.95 8.12 -0.39
C TYR A 339 -12.12 8.99 -0.86
N ASP A 340 -11.80 10.24 -1.22
CA ASP A 340 -12.72 11.22 -1.78
C ASP A 340 -12.05 11.91 -2.97
N ASP A 341 -12.75 11.91 -4.12
CA ASP A 341 -12.26 12.39 -5.42
C ASP A 341 -12.70 13.82 -5.77
N GLN A 342 -13.40 14.54 -4.88
CA GLN A 342 -14.05 15.82 -5.22
C GLN A 342 -13.11 16.85 -5.84
N LEU A 343 -11.87 16.96 -5.34
CA LEU A 343 -10.87 17.91 -5.80
C LEU A 343 -9.81 17.29 -6.72
N THR A 344 -9.95 16.02 -7.11
CA THR A 344 -8.97 15.32 -7.94
C THR A 344 -8.71 16.06 -9.26
N GLY A 345 -7.43 16.32 -9.56
CA GLY A 345 -6.99 17.07 -10.74
C GLY A 345 -7.10 18.59 -10.62
N THR A 346 -7.50 19.13 -9.45
CA THR A 346 -7.46 20.57 -9.20
C THR A 346 -6.01 21.03 -9.03
N VAL A 347 -5.60 22.04 -9.81
CA VAL A 347 -4.30 22.70 -9.67
C VAL A 347 -4.48 23.91 -8.76
N ILE A 348 -3.67 24.01 -7.71
CA ILE A 348 -3.76 25.07 -6.70
C ILE A 348 -2.37 25.60 -6.34
N GLU A 349 -2.28 26.84 -5.95
CA GLU A 349 -1.06 27.46 -5.44
C GLU A 349 -0.79 27.02 -3.99
N LEU A 350 0.49 27.01 -3.58
CA LEU A 350 0.87 26.65 -2.21
C LEU A 350 0.15 27.49 -1.16
N GLY A 351 0.08 28.81 -1.38
CA GLY A 351 -0.59 29.75 -0.47
C GLY A 351 -2.09 29.47 -0.31
N GLN A 352 -2.76 29.06 -1.39
CA GLN A 352 -4.17 28.66 -1.34
C GLN A 352 -4.37 27.30 -0.60
N ALA A 353 -3.41 26.40 -0.76
CA ALA A 353 -3.51 25.06 -0.15
C ALA A 353 -3.26 25.08 1.35
N PHE A 354 -2.32 25.90 1.82
CA PHE A 354 -1.78 25.82 3.18
C PHE A 354 -1.90 27.12 3.98
N GLY A 355 -2.43 28.20 3.37
CA GLY A 355 -2.40 29.54 3.92
C GLY A 355 -1.08 30.25 3.53
N ALA A 356 -1.04 31.58 3.65
CA ALA A 356 0.19 32.33 3.45
C ALA A 356 1.23 31.84 4.47
N ALA A 357 2.32 31.27 3.99
CA ALA A 357 3.47 30.89 4.80
C ALA A 357 4.28 32.12 5.16
#